data_2d7962fd5c7618fb154036a6868cc61b
#
_entry.id   2d7962fd5c7618fb154036a6868cc61b
#
_cell.length_a   1.000
_cell.length_b   1.000
_cell.length_c   1.000
_cell.angle_alpha   90.00
_cell.angle_beta   90.00
_cell.angle_gamma   90.00
#
_symmetry.space_group_name_H-M   'P 1'
#
loop_
_entity.id
_entity.type
_entity.pdbx_description
1 polymer ?
#
loop_
_entity_poly.entity_id
_entity_poly.type
_entity_poly.pdbx_seq_one_letter_code
_entity_poly.pdbx_strand_id
1 'polypeptide(L)'
;MSVEQGDPTAPAAAAGVHRQAATIRHFDRADIAETFADSVMSLVFDGQSLRIEFGVTRLDEVKPNTPITGRRYTACRLVLPPAAAIELINRMQQVGAALTQAGLAKAGPRAPEPTAG
;
A
#
# COMPACT_ATOMS: atom_id res chain seq x y z
N MET A 1 -40.06 10.03 -10.51
CA MET A 1 -39.63 9.51 -10.21
C MET A 1 -39.46 9.00 -9.84
N SER A 2 -39.42 9.26 -9.80
CA SER A 2 -38.86 8.65 -9.44
C SER A 2 -38.52 8.10 -8.80
N VAL A 3 -38.56 8.53 -8.78
CA VAL A 3 -38.03 7.94 -8.17
C VAL A 3 -37.63 7.36 -7.78
N GLU A 4 -37.47 7.59 -7.68
CA GLU A 4 -36.95 7.06 -7.36
C GLU A 4 -36.39 6.76 -7.03
N GLN A 5 -36.65 7.17 -6.93
CA GLN A 5 -35.96 6.89 -6.64
C GLN A 5 -35.44 6.37 -6.27
N GLY A 6 -35.77 6.79 -6.01
CA GLY A 6 -35.05 6.32 -5.80
C GLY A 6 -34.72 6.20 -5.22
N ASP A 7 -34.84 6.32 -4.98
CA ASP A 7 -34.44 6.02 -4.46
C ASP A 7 -33.94 5.87 -3.85
N PRO A 8 -33.92 6.53 -3.64
CA PRO A 8 -33.30 6.32 -3.08
C PRO A 8 -33.09 5.47 -2.56
N THR A 9 -33.07 5.31 -2.35
CA THR A 9 -32.80 4.37 -1.93
C THR A 9 -32.64 3.38 -2.33
N ALA A 10 -32.64 3.40 -2.45
CA ALA A 10 -32.29 2.53 -2.81
C ALA A 10 -31.71 2.00 -2.98
N PRO A 11 -31.69 1.91 -2.99
CA PRO A 11 -30.99 1.33 -3.25
C PRO A 11 -30.49 0.86 -3.56
N ALA A 12 -30.26 1.23 -3.68
CA ALA A 12 -29.68 0.75 -4.07
C ALA A 12 -29.47 0.02 -4.30
N ALA A 13 -29.60 0.09 -4.47
CA ALA A 13 -29.30 -0.55 -4.83
C ALA A 13 -29.04 -1.10 -5.08
N ALA A 14 -29.14 -0.93 -5.16
CA ALA A 14 -28.77 -1.37 -5.54
C ALA A 14 -28.40 -1.72 -5.87
N ALA A 15 -28.35 -1.40 -5.86
CA ALA A 15 -27.87 -1.58 -6.32
C ALA A 15 -27.56 -1.98 -6.83
N GLY A 16 -27.57 -1.95 -7.06
CA GLY A 16 -27.09 -2.16 -7.69
C GLY A 16 -27.03 -2.32 -8.31
N VAL A 17 -27.29 -1.96 -8.39
CA VAL A 17 -27.29 -1.84 -9.03
C VAL A 17 -27.02 -1.78 -9.90
N HIS A 18 -27.38 -1.62 -10.13
CA HIS A 18 -26.99 -1.54 -10.92
C HIS A 18 -26.72 -0.44 -11.41
N ARG A 19 -26.29 -0.04 -11.12
CA ARG A 19 -25.93 1.08 -11.54
C ARG A 19 -25.15 1.02 -12.75
N GLN A 20 -25.09 1.99 -13.53
CA GLN A 20 -24.23 2.05 -14.56
C GLN A 20 -22.89 2.22 -14.13
N ALA A 21 -21.95 1.55 -14.69
CA ALA A 21 -20.56 1.72 -14.36
C ALA A 21 -20.10 3.08 -14.78
N ALA A 22 -19.34 3.71 -13.95
CA ALA A 22 -18.75 4.99 -14.29
C ALA A 22 -17.67 4.77 -15.33
N THR A 23 -17.56 5.71 -16.25
CA THR A 23 -16.48 5.70 -17.22
C THR A 23 -15.40 6.62 -16.71
N ILE A 24 -14.27 6.04 -16.31
CA ILE A 24 -13.19 6.81 -15.70
C ILE A 24 -11.97 6.66 -16.57
N ARG A 25 -11.44 7.79 -17.02
CA ARG A 25 -10.26 7.78 -17.87
C ARG A 25 -9.05 8.14 -17.04
N HIS A 26 -7.95 7.50 -17.35
CA HIS A 26 -6.69 7.71 -16.65
C HIS A 26 -5.86 8.75 -17.39
N PHE A 27 -5.37 9.73 -16.66
CA PHE A 27 -4.46 10.73 -17.21
C PHE A 27 -3.17 10.65 -16.43
N ASP A 28 -2.09 10.46 -17.15
CA ASP A 28 -0.79 10.44 -16.52
C ASP A 28 -0.35 11.86 -16.20
N ARG A 29 0.12 12.04 -14.99
CA ARG A 29 0.64 13.33 -14.53
C ARG A 29 2.14 13.21 -14.39
N ALA A 30 2.84 13.49 -15.45
CA ALA A 30 4.29 13.35 -15.46
C ALA A 30 4.97 14.29 -14.47
N ASP A 31 4.24 15.31 -14.00
CA ASP A 31 4.81 16.25 -13.04
C ASP A 31 4.77 15.73 -11.59
N ILE A 32 4.20 14.56 -11.36
CA ILE A 32 4.20 13.97 -10.04
C ILE A 32 5.52 13.25 -9.82
N ALA A 33 6.25 13.66 -8.81
CA ALA A 33 7.54 13.05 -8.50
C ALA A 33 7.35 11.72 -7.81
N GLU A 34 8.27 10.82 -8.04
CA GLU A 34 8.30 9.57 -7.31
C GLU A 34 8.86 9.81 -5.92
N THR A 35 8.36 9.07 -4.95
CA THR A 35 8.84 9.13 -3.58
C THR A 35 9.60 7.87 -3.28
N PHE A 36 10.84 8.01 -2.88
CA PHE A 36 11.63 6.87 -2.44
C PHE A 36 11.34 6.58 -0.97
N ALA A 37 11.16 5.33 -0.64
CA ALA A 37 11.02 4.88 0.73
C ALA A 37 11.69 3.52 0.85
N ASP A 38 12.36 3.29 1.96
CA ASP A 38 13.02 2.01 2.19
C ASP A 38 12.40 1.23 3.33
N SER A 39 11.33 1.73 3.92
CA SER A 39 10.71 1.03 5.03
C SER A 39 9.23 1.37 5.14
N VAL A 40 8.48 0.45 5.72
CA VAL A 40 7.09 0.67 6.07
C VAL A 40 7.09 0.88 7.58
N MET A 41 6.80 2.10 7.99
CA MET A 41 6.90 2.45 9.40
C MET A 41 5.63 2.14 10.17
N SER A 42 4.49 2.21 9.51
CA SER A 42 3.22 2.00 10.18
C SER A 42 2.19 1.53 9.16
N LEU A 43 1.34 0.61 9.61
CA LEU A 43 0.29 0.09 8.77
C LEU A 43 -0.89 -0.20 9.68
N VAL A 44 -1.92 0.61 9.60
CA VAL A 44 -3.04 0.53 10.53
C VAL A 44 -4.35 0.64 9.77
N PHE A 45 -5.27 -0.27 10.07
CA PHE A 45 -6.62 -0.14 9.59
C PHE A 45 -7.49 0.29 10.78
N ASP A 46 -8.10 1.46 10.65
CA ASP A 46 -8.85 2.04 11.77
C ASP A 46 -10.35 1.77 11.67
N GLY A 47 -10.75 0.83 10.83
CA GLY A 47 -12.15 0.50 10.63
C GLY A 47 -12.78 1.24 9.46
N GLN A 48 -12.15 2.30 8.99
CA GLN A 48 -12.65 3.08 7.88
C GLN A 48 -11.62 3.27 6.80
N SER A 49 -10.36 3.29 7.15
CA SER A 49 -9.29 3.56 6.21
C SER A 49 -8.05 2.76 6.55
N LEU A 50 -7.33 2.40 5.54
CA LEU A 50 -5.99 1.84 5.72
C LEU A 50 -4.99 2.99 5.66
N ARG A 51 -4.21 3.13 6.72
CA ARG A 51 -3.23 4.20 6.80
C ARG A 51 -1.85 3.58 6.75
N ILE A 52 -1.05 4.04 5.82
CA ILE A 52 0.29 3.52 5.61
C ILE A 52 1.28 4.66 5.76
N GLU A 53 2.29 4.46 6.57
CA GLU A 53 3.36 5.44 6.68
C GLU A 53 4.64 4.79 6.20
N PHE A 54 5.24 5.39 5.19
CA PHE A 54 6.50 4.93 4.64
C PHE A 54 7.62 5.80 5.17
N GLY A 55 8.78 5.23 5.29
CA GLY A 55 9.91 5.94 5.83
C GLY A 55 11.17 5.81 5.00
N VAL A 56 12.09 6.69 5.26
CA VAL A 56 13.40 6.65 4.65
C VAL A 56 14.44 6.67 5.77
N THR A 57 15.44 5.81 5.64
CA THR A 57 16.46 5.65 6.66
C THR A 57 17.70 6.47 6.29
N ARG A 58 18.21 7.19 7.26
CA ARG A 58 19.46 7.92 7.13
C ARG A 58 20.41 7.40 8.18
N LEU A 59 21.49 6.82 7.74
CA LEU A 59 22.47 6.30 8.68
C LEU A 59 23.38 7.41 9.16
N ASP A 60 23.77 7.31 10.42
CA ASP A 60 24.79 8.19 10.95
C ASP A 60 26.13 7.78 10.37
N GLU A 61 27.13 8.59 10.63
CA GLU A 61 28.47 8.26 10.17
C GLU A 61 28.88 6.91 10.69
N VAL A 62 29.35 6.03 9.82
CA VAL A 62 29.76 4.70 10.20
C VAL A 62 31.19 4.77 10.71
N LYS A 63 31.41 4.24 11.90
CA LYS A 63 32.72 4.22 12.51
C LYS A 63 33.13 2.80 12.86
N PRO A 64 34.40 2.47 12.79
CA PRO A 64 34.81 1.12 13.10
C PRO A 64 34.51 0.77 14.54
N ASN A 65 34.15 -0.48 14.74
CA ASN A 65 33.94 -1.03 16.08
C ASN A 65 32.84 -0.35 16.87
N THR A 66 31.90 0.31 16.19
CA THR A 66 30.76 0.88 16.83
C THR A 66 29.51 0.38 16.13
N PRO A 67 28.41 0.24 16.86
CA PRO A 67 27.16 -0.16 16.24
C PRO A 67 26.73 0.88 15.22
N ILE A 68 26.09 0.41 14.15
CA ILE A 68 25.55 1.31 13.16
C ILE A 68 24.27 1.88 13.72
N THR A 69 24.15 3.20 13.69
CA THR A 69 22.96 3.89 14.15
C THR A 69 22.42 4.74 13.02
N GLY A 70 21.18 5.15 13.16
CA GLY A 70 20.57 5.97 12.14
C GLY A 70 19.21 6.45 12.59
N ARG A 71 18.53 7.12 11.69
CA ARG A 71 17.20 7.66 11.94
C ARG A 71 16.30 7.33 10.78
N ARG A 72 15.03 7.20 11.06
CA ARG A 72 14.02 7.03 10.03
C ARG A 72 13.12 8.23 10.03
N TYR A 73 12.91 8.76 8.86
CA TYR A 73 12.02 9.90 8.68
C TYR A 73 10.85 9.48 7.86
N THR A 74 9.69 10.06 8.12
CA THR A 74 8.52 9.79 7.31
C THR A 74 8.76 10.32 5.90
N ALA A 75 8.60 9.44 4.92
CA ALA A 75 8.73 9.81 3.52
C ALA A 75 7.37 10.25 2.96
N CYS A 76 6.33 9.49 3.27
CA CYS A 76 4.98 9.87 2.87
C CYS A 76 3.96 9.06 3.64
N ARG A 77 2.73 9.53 3.61
CA ARG A 77 1.61 8.84 4.22
C ARG A 77 0.52 8.67 3.19
N LEU A 78 -0.10 7.51 3.20
CA LEU A 78 -1.25 7.24 2.35
C LEU A 78 -2.44 6.88 3.20
N VAL A 79 -3.61 7.28 2.74
CA VAL A 79 -4.86 6.90 3.38
C VAL A 79 -5.74 6.34 2.29
N LEU A 80 -6.15 5.09 2.45
CA LEU A 80 -6.94 4.40 1.45
C LEU A 80 -8.27 3.96 2.02
N PRO A 81 -9.37 4.19 1.30
CA PRO A 81 -10.63 3.59 1.71
C PRO A 81 -10.59 2.08 1.53
N PRO A 82 -11.54 1.34 2.13
CA PRO A 82 -11.46 -0.11 2.11
C PRO A 82 -11.35 -0.73 0.72
N ALA A 83 -12.08 -0.20 -0.26
CA ALA A 83 -12.02 -0.78 -1.60
C ALA A 83 -10.62 -0.65 -2.20
N ALA A 84 -9.99 0.51 -2.04
CA ALA A 84 -8.63 0.71 -2.54
C ALA A 84 -7.63 -0.11 -1.75
N ALA A 85 -7.86 -0.27 -0.45
CA ALA A 85 -6.98 -1.09 0.38
C ALA A 85 -7.01 -2.55 -0.09
N ILE A 86 -8.18 -3.08 -0.37
CA ILE A 86 -8.30 -4.45 -0.84
C ILE A 86 -7.65 -4.60 -2.21
N GLU A 87 -7.84 -3.63 -3.07
CA GLU A 87 -7.19 -3.67 -4.38
C GLU A 87 -5.67 -3.68 -4.24
N LEU A 88 -5.16 -2.85 -3.34
CA LEU A 88 -3.71 -2.81 -3.11
C LEU A 88 -3.22 -4.15 -2.60
N ILE A 89 -3.91 -4.74 -1.63
CA ILE A 89 -3.51 -6.03 -1.09
C ILE A 89 -3.46 -7.08 -2.19
N ASN A 90 -4.49 -7.14 -3.02
CA ASN A 90 -4.54 -8.15 -4.07
C ASN A 90 -3.42 -7.97 -5.09
N ARG A 91 -3.15 -6.74 -5.47
CA ARG A 91 -2.08 -6.47 -6.41
C ARG A 91 -0.72 -6.74 -5.80
N MET A 92 -0.56 -6.43 -4.52
CA MET A 92 0.71 -6.70 -3.84
C MET A 92 0.97 -8.19 -3.72
N GLN A 93 -0.07 -9.00 -3.55
CA GLN A 93 0.13 -10.44 -3.52
C GLN A 93 0.66 -10.96 -4.86
N GLN A 94 0.16 -10.42 -5.96
CA GLN A 94 0.66 -10.81 -7.27
C GLN A 94 2.11 -10.41 -7.46
N VAL A 95 2.45 -9.20 -7.02
CA VAL A 95 3.83 -8.73 -7.10
C VAL A 95 4.72 -9.57 -6.20
N GLY A 96 4.22 -9.92 -5.02
CA GLY A 96 4.98 -10.76 -4.09
C GLY A 96 5.33 -12.11 -4.70
N ALA A 97 4.37 -12.70 -5.42
CA ALA A 97 4.64 -13.97 -6.08
C ALA A 97 5.73 -13.81 -7.14
N ALA A 98 5.67 -12.72 -7.91
CA ALA A 98 6.68 -12.48 -8.93
C ALA A 98 8.06 -12.25 -8.32
N LEU A 99 8.11 -11.54 -7.21
CA LEU A 99 9.39 -11.31 -6.52
C LEU A 99 9.97 -12.62 -6.00
N THR A 100 9.11 -13.46 -5.44
CA THR A 100 9.55 -14.75 -4.93
C THR A 100 10.09 -15.63 -6.06
N GLN A 101 9.37 -15.66 -7.18
CA GLN A 101 9.80 -16.44 -8.31
C GLN A 101 11.11 -15.96 -8.88
N ALA A 102 11.34 -14.66 -8.86
CA ALA A 102 12.59 -14.10 -9.33
C ALA A 102 13.75 -14.29 -8.35
N GLY A 103 13.47 -14.87 -7.18
CA GLY A 103 14.52 -15.06 -6.18
C GLY A 103 14.92 -13.81 -5.46
N LEU A 104 14.14 -12.74 -5.59
CA LEU A 104 14.49 -11.47 -4.97
C LEU A 104 13.94 -11.35 -3.57
N ALA A 105 13.02 -12.23 -3.18
CA ALA A 105 12.45 -12.21 -1.83
C ALA A 105 12.21 -13.63 -1.40
N LYS A 106 12.32 -13.88 -0.10
CA LYS A 106 11.98 -15.16 0.42
C LYS A 106 10.55 -15.14 0.84
N ALA A 107 9.94 -16.27 0.75
CA ALA A 107 8.58 -16.38 1.19
C ALA A 107 8.52 -16.20 2.68
N GLY A 108 7.73 -15.30 3.10
CA GLY A 108 7.55 -15.05 4.52
C GLY A 108 8.76 -14.51 5.18
N PRO A 109 8.66 -14.31 6.47
CA PRO A 109 9.81 -13.79 7.20
C PRO A 109 10.85 -14.82 7.22
N ARG A 110 12.06 -14.43 6.93
CA ARG A 110 13.06 -15.30 6.87
C ARG A 110 13.66 -15.51 8.11
N ALA A 111 13.76 -16.66 8.49
CA ALA A 111 14.60 -16.94 9.61
C ALA A 111 15.98 -16.63 9.22
N PRO A 112 16.76 -16.17 10.11
CA PRO A 112 18.13 -15.93 9.81
C PRO A 112 18.73 -17.19 9.37
N GLU A 113 19.56 -17.12 8.42
CA GLU A 113 20.16 -18.19 7.98
C GLU A 113 21.03 -18.73 8.89
N PRO A 114 20.93 -19.81 9.06
CA PRO A 114 21.82 -20.36 9.95
C PRO A 114 23.11 -20.23 9.35
N THR A 115 23.54 -20.11 9.09
CA THR A 115 24.45 -19.95 8.70
C THR A 115 25.09 -20.16 8.46
N ALA A 116 25.25 -20.40 8.41
CA ALA A 116 25.76 -20.52 8.26
C ALA A 116 26.39 -20.70 8.08
N GLY A 117 26.54 -20.71 8.06
CA GLY A 117 27.30 -21.02 8.00
C GLY A 117 27.40 -20.85 7.77
#